data_0f4dcdc95581d2112391cc58ae3c47cb
#
_entry.id   0f4dcdc95581d2112391cc58ae3c47cb
#
_cell.length_a   1.000
_cell.length_b   1.000
_cell.length_c   1.000
_cell.angle_alpha   90.00
_cell.angle_beta   90.00
_cell.angle_gamma   90.00
#
_symmetry.space_group_name_H-M   'P 1'
#
loop_
_entity.id
_entity.type
_entity.pdbx_description
1 polymer ?
#
loop_
_entity_poly.entity_id
_entity_poly.type
_entity_poly.pdbx_seq_one_letter_code
_entity_poly.pdbx_strand_id
1 'polypeptide(L)'
;PYFSLIFYFSVTQNEFSLKISDYQEGRDFFDKNATSNLAVHLRFGLISPRELFNKIKKLKASSDQKEFYIRELFWREFYNYILFHNPKSEFENYNKIEVNWSQNE
;
A
#
# COMPACT_ATOMS: atom_id res chain seq x y z
N PRO A 1 11.03 -7.87 21.49
CA PRO A 1 10.35 -6.85 20.67
C PRO A 1 10.25 -7.24 19.19
N TYR A 2 11.27 -7.87 18.60
CA TYR A 2 11.19 -8.30 17.20
C TYR A 2 10.21 -9.47 16.96
N PHE A 3 10.09 -10.38 17.92
CA PHE A 3 9.17 -11.52 17.84
C PHE A 3 7.70 -11.09 17.78
N SER A 4 7.32 -10.06 18.53
CA SER A 4 5.94 -9.55 18.52
C SER A 4 5.57 -8.89 17.19
N LEU A 5 6.51 -8.19 16.54
CA LEU A 5 6.30 -7.57 15.23
C LEU A 5 6.17 -8.61 14.10
N ILE A 6 6.99 -9.66 14.12
CA ILE A 6 6.91 -10.76 13.15
C ILE A 6 5.59 -11.53 13.33
N PHE A 7 5.18 -11.77 14.57
CA PHE A 7 3.91 -12.44 14.87
C PHE A 7 2.71 -11.59 14.41
N TYR A 8 2.70 -10.30 14.74
CA TYR A 8 1.66 -9.37 14.31
C TYR A 8 1.58 -9.30 12.78
N PHE A 9 2.73 -9.25 12.13
CA PHE A 9 2.83 -9.26 10.68
C PHE A 9 2.25 -10.55 10.05
N SER A 10 2.52 -11.73 10.62
CA SER A 10 1.95 -13.00 10.15
C SER A 10 0.43 -13.04 10.31
N VAL A 11 -0.09 -12.50 11.41
CA VAL A 11 -1.53 -12.41 11.66
C VAL A 11 -2.20 -11.51 10.63
N THR A 12 -1.67 -10.30 10.39
CA THR A 12 -2.25 -9.36 9.41
C THR A 12 -2.22 -9.89 7.98
N GLN A 13 -1.19 -10.65 7.61
CA GLN A 13 -1.15 -11.31 6.30
C GLN A 13 -2.21 -12.40 6.15
N ASN A 14 -2.38 -13.22 7.17
CA ASN A 14 -3.39 -14.29 7.15
C ASN A 14 -4.81 -13.68 7.09
N GLU A 15 -5.07 -12.65 7.87
CA GLU A 15 -6.34 -11.93 7.82
C GLU A 15 -6.60 -11.30 6.45
N PHE A 16 -5.61 -10.70 5.82
CA PHE A 16 -5.76 -10.12 4.50
C PHE A 16 -5.97 -11.19 3.43
N SER A 17 -5.34 -12.35 3.54
CA SER A 17 -5.54 -13.44 2.59
C SER A 17 -7.01 -13.89 2.51
N LEU A 18 -7.75 -13.75 3.60
CA LEU A 18 -9.19 -14.02 3.65
C LEU A 18 -10.05 -12.89 3.07
N LYS A 19 -9.50 -11.68 2.99
CA LYS A 19 -10.21 -10.45 2.59
C LYS A 19 -9.86 -9.97 1.18
N ILE A 20 -8.93 -10.63 0.48
CA ILE A 20 -8.47 -10.14 -0.84
C ILE A 20 -9.60 -10.07 -1.87
N SER A 21 -10.62 -10.91 -1.73
CA SER A 21 -11.83 -10.88 -2.57
C SER A 21 -12.62 -9.59 -2.44
N ASP A 22 -12.65 -9.01 -1.24
CA ASP A 22 -13.44 -7.83 -0.91
C ASP A 22 -12.64 -6.54 -1.03
N TYR A 23 -11.33 -6.65 -1.30
CA TYR A 23 -10.42 -5.50 -1.31
C TYR A 23 -10.81 -4.46 -2.36
N GLN A 24 -11.14 -4.87 -3.56
CA GLN A 24 -11.44 -3.96 -4.68
C GLN A 24 -12.63 -3.05 -4.36
N GLU A 25 -13.68 -3.59 -3.80
CA GLU A 25 -14.90 -2.85 -3.48
C GLU A 25 -14.83 -2.16 -2.11
N GLY A 26 -14.14 -2.79 -1.16
CA GLY A 26 -14.12 -2.36 0.23
C GLY A 26 -13.09 -1.27 0.54
N ARG A 27 -12.03 -1.12 -0.26
CA ARG A 27 -10.93 -0.19 0.02
C ARG A 27 -11.33 1.28 0.08
N ASP A 28 -12.39 1.65 -0.62
CA ASP A 28 -12.88 3.03 -0.70
C ASP A 28 -13.85 3.38 0.43
N PHE A 29 -14.21 2.41 1.28
CA PHE A 29 -15.11 2.57 2.41
C PHE A 29 -14.32 2.52 3.72
N PHE A 30 -14.25 3.66 4.43
CA PHE A 30 -13.47 3.78 5.67
C PHE A 30 -14.04 2.97 6.86
N ASP A 31 -15.32 2.68 6.84
CA ASP A 31 -16.01 1.86 7.84
C ASP A 31 -15.77 0.36 7.66
N LYS A 32 -15.23 -0.06 6.50
CA LYS A 32 -14.96 -1.47 6.18
C LYS A 32 -13.50 -1.82 6.48
N ASN A 33 -13.29 -2.89 7.21
CA ASN A 33 -11.95 -3.46 7.40
C ASN A 33 -11.55 -4.34 6.21
N ALA A 34 -11.46 -3.75 5.02
CA ALA A 34 -11.20 -4.46 3.76
C ALA A 34 -9.77 -4.27 3.22
N THR A 35 -8.93 -3.50 3.91
CA THR A 35 -7.54 -3.26 3.51
C THR A 35 -6.57 -4.24 4.17
N SER A 36 -5.36 -4.35 3.60
CA SER A 36 -4.32 -5.25 4.13
C SER A 36 -3.69 -4.78 5.43
N ASN A 37 -3.84 -3.51 5.79
CA ASN A 37 -3.14 -2.85 6.90
C ASN A 37 -1.59 -2.95 6.84
N LEU A 38 -1.03 -3.25 5.65
CA LEU A 38 0.41 -3.47 5.47
C LEU A 38 1.20 -2.20 5.13
N ALA A 39 0.55 -1.05 5.01
CA ALA A 39 1.21 0.20 4.63
C ALA A 39 2.37 0.58 5.57
N VAL A 40 2.17 0.46 6.88
CA VAL A 40 3.20 0.72 7.89
C VAL A 40 4.37 -0.25 7.75
N HIS A 41 4.08 -1.53 7.55
CA HIS A 41 5.10 -2.59 7.40
C HIS A 41 5.96 -2.39 6.15
N LEU A 42 5.32 -1.99 5.04
CA LEU A 42 6.02 -1.63 3.80
C LEU A 42 6.84 -0.34 3.97
N ARG A 43 6.32 0.65 4.71
CA ARG A 43 7.01 1.92 4.95
C ARG A 43 8.31 1.72 5.71
N PHE A 44 8.30 0.90 6.76
CA PHE A 44 9.46 0.65 7.61
C PHE A 44 10.31 -0.55 7.17
N GLY A 45 10.03 -1.12 5.99
CA GLY A 45 10.83 -2.21 5.44
C GLY A 45 10.70 -3.54 6.21
N LEU A 46 9.65 -3.72 7.00
CA LEU A 46 9.38 -4.99 7.71
C LEU A 46 8.97 -6.11 6.76
N ILE A 47 8.47 -5.75 5.60
CA ILE A 47 8.25 -6.63 4.45
C ILE A 47 8.70 -5.92 3.18
N SER A 48 9.34 -6.66 2.27
CA SER A 48 9.65 -6.13 0.95
C SER A 48 8.43 -6.23 0.02
N PRO A 49 8.25 -5.25 -0.89
CA PRO A 49 7.20 -5.33 -1.93
C PRO A 49 7.30 -6.61 -2.77
N ARG A 50 8.52 -7.07 -3.04
CA ARG A 50 8.78 -8.32 -3.78
C ARG A 50 8.30 -9.55 -3.03
N GLU A 51 8.54 -9.60 -1.72
CA GLU A 51 8.05 -10.71 -0.89
C GLU A 51 6.53 -10.72 -0.84
N LEU A 52 5.91 -9.56 -0.65
CA LEU A 52 4.45 -9.43 -0.65
C LEU A 52 3.85 -9.83 -1.99
N PHE A 53 4.41 -9.38 -3.11
CA PHE A 53 4.02 -9.79 -4.45
C PHE A 53 4.02 -11.32 -4.63
N ASN A 54 5.10 -11.99 -4.21
CA ASN A 54 5.21 -13.44 -4.31
C ASN A 54 4.19 -14.18 -3.43
N LYS A 55 3.88 -13.62 -2.26
CA LYS A 55 2.84 -14.17 -1.38
C LYS A 55 1.45 -14.04 -1.99
N ILE A 56 1.11 -12.86 -2.54
CA ILE A 56 -0.18 -12.63 -3.19
C ILE A 56 -0.40 -13.60 -4.35
N LYS A 57 0.62 -13.83 -5.18
CA LYS A 57 0.52 -14.80 -6.27
C LYS A 57 0.11 -16.20 -5.83
N LYS A 58 0.49 -16.61 -4.61
CA LYS A 58 0.21 -17.93 -4.05
C LYS A 58 -1.17 -18.02 -3.36
N LEU A 59 -1.87 -16.90 -3.17
CA LEU A 59 -3.18 -16.91 -2.53
C LEU A 59 -4.23 -17.64 -3.38
N LYS A 60 -5.20 -18.27 -2.71
CA LYS A 60 -6.37 -18.86 -3.35
C LYS A 60 -7.42 -17.77 -3.61
N ALA A 61 -7.21 -16.98 -4.64
CA ALA A 61 -8.13 -15.93 -5.09
C ALA A 61 -8.12 -15.86 -6.62
N SER A 62 -9.11 -15.19 -7.21
CA SER A 62 -9.15 -15.02 -8.67
C SER A 62 -7.95 -14.21 -9.17
N SER A 63 -7.61 -14.36 -10.45
CA SER A 63 -6.54 -13.59 -11.09
C SER A 63 -6.77 -12.10 -10.95
N ASP A 64 -7.99 -11.65 -11.25
CA ASP A 64 -8.38 -10.24 -11.25
C ASP A 64 -8.23 -9.60 -9.86
N GLN A 65 -8.65 -10.31 -8.80
CA GLN A 65 -8.51 -9.84 -7.42
C GLN A 65 -7.04 -9.65 -7.02
N LYS A 66 -6.19 -10.60 -7.41
CA LYS A 66 -4.73 -10.52 -7.17
C LYS A 66 -4.10 -9.37 -7.95
N GLU A 67 -4.44 -9.24 -9.24
CA GLU A 67 -3.91 -8.19 -10.11
C GLU A 67 -4.31 -6.81 -9.62
N PHE A 68 -5.54 -6.66 -9.14
CA PHE A 68 -6.00 -5.40 -8.58
C PHE A 68 -5.14 -4.94 -7.41
N TYR A 69 -4.82 -5.83 -6.46
CA TYR A 69 -3.94 -5.49 -5.34
C TYR A 69 -2.48 -5.30 -5.76
N ILE A 70 -1.98 -6.15 -6.67
CA ILE A 70 -0.61 -6.05 -7.19
C ILE A 70 -0.40 -4.70 -7.89
N ARG A 71 -1.39 -4.19 -8.60
CA ARG A 71 -1.34 -2.86 -9.23
C ARG A 71 -1.08 -1.75 -8.22
N GLU A 72 -1.63 -1.84 -7.02
CA GLU A 72 -1.36 -0.85 -5.95
C GLU A 72 0.10 -0.90 -5.47
N LEU A 73 0.74 -2.08 -5.46
CA LEU A 73 2.18 -2.18 -5.19
C LEU A 73 3.01 -1.52 -6.30
N PHE A 74 2.62 -1.66 -7.57
CA PHE A 74 3.29 -0.97 -8.66
C PHE A 74 3.14 0.55 -8.58
N TRP A 75 1.96 1.06 -8.21
CA TRP A 75 1.76 2.48 -7.97
C TRP A 75 2.69 3.01 -6.88
N ARG A 76 2.85 2.27 -5.79
CA ARG A 76 3.80 2.62 -4.73
C ARG A 76 5.23 2.75 -5.26
N GLU A 77 5.70 1.77 -6.03
CA GLU A 77 7.04 1.79 -6.61
C GLU A 77 7.20 2.92 -7.64
N PHE A 78 6.16 3.19 -8.42
CA PHE A 78 6.15 4.31 -9.36
C PHE A 78 6.36 5.66 -8.65
N TYR A 79 5.64 5.90 -7.55
CA TYR A 79 5.81 7.16 -6.80
C TYR A 79 7.19 7.23 -6.10
N ASN A 80 7.72 6.13 -5.62
CA ASN A 80 9.10 6.08 -5.11
C ASN A 80 10.11 6.43 -6.22
N TYR A 81 9.91 5.94 -7.43
CA TYR A 81 10.72 6.26 -8.60
C TYR A 81 10.64 7.76 -8.94
N ILE A 82 9.43 8.31 -8.97
CA ILE A 82 9.22 9.76 -9.21
C ILE A 82 10.00 10.59 -8.18
N LEU A 83 9.85 10.28 -6.89
CA LEU A 83 10.55 11.00 -5.81
C LEU A 83 12.07 10.88 -5.94
N PHE A 84 12.57 9.70 -6.26
CA PHE A 84 14.00 9.46 -6.45
C PHE A 84 14.61 10.32 -7.56
N HIS A 85 13.91 10.45 -8.69
CA HIS A 85 14.36 11.26 -9.83
C HIS A 85 14.05 12.76 -9.70
N ASN A 86 13.12 13.10 -8.81
CA ASN A 86 12.68 14.47 -8.58
C ASN A 86 12.65 14.79 -7.08
N PRO A 87 13.80 14.78 -6.37
CA PRO A 87 13.83 14.94 -4.92
C PRO A 87 13.28 16.28 -4.44
N LYS A 88 13.26 17.30 -5.29
CA LYS A 88 12.64 18.60 -4.98
C LYS A 88 11.12 18.50 -4.75
N SER A 89 10.47 17.46 -5.26
CA SER A 89 9.03 17.25 -5.05
C SER A 89 8.65 16.97 -3.58
N GLU A 90 9.63 16.79 -2.70
CA GLU A 90 9.43 16.77 -1.24
C GLU A 90 9.02 18.13 -0.69
N PHE A 91 9.47 19.23 -1.31
CA PHE A 91 9.29 20.60 -0.83
C PHE A 91 8.55 21.50 -1.82
N GLU A 92 8.53 21.13 -3.09
CA GLU A 92 7.96 21.92 -4.18
C GLU A 92 6.93 21.07 -4.96
N ASN A 93 5.93 21.71 -5.55
CA ASN A 93 5.01 21.01 -6.44
C ASN A 93 5.76 20.42 -7.65
N TYR A 94 5.54 19.14 -7.93
CA TYR A 94 6.14 18.46 -9.09
C TYR A 94 5.81 19.17 -10.41
N ASN A 95 4.54 19.56 -10.59
CA ASN A 95 4.11 20.48 -11.61
C ASN A 95 4.05 21.88 -11.00
N LYS A 96 4.62 22.88 -11.65
CA LYS A 96 4.59 24.29 -11.21
C LYS A 96 3.15 24.83 -11.32
N ILE A 97 2.28 24.35 -10.46
CA ILE A 97 0.90 24.84 -10.33
C ILE A 97 0.88 25.74 -9.11
N GLU A 98 0.58 27.01 -9.32
CA GLU A 98 0.31 27.95 -8.22
C GLU A 98 -1.06 27.62 -7.63
N VAL A 99 -1.08 27.14 -6.40
CA VAL A 99 -2.31 26.88 -5.65
C VAL A 99 -2.48 28.00 -4.63
N ASN A 100 -3.51 28.82 -4.81
CA ASN A 100 -3.90 29.79 -3.79
C ASN A 100 -4.69 29.04 -2.70
N TRP A 101 -4.00 28.72 -1.61
CA TRP A 101 -4.65 28.17 -0.41
C TRP A 101 -5.45 29.28 0.26
N SER A 102 -6.75 29.09 0.43
CA SER A 102 -7.54 29.97 1.29
C SER A 102 -7.03 29.86 2.71
N GLN A 103 -6.42 30.91 3.23
CA GLN A 103 -6.13 31.03 4.66
C GLN A 103 -7.46 31.39 5.34
N ASN A 104 -8.16 30.39 5.82
CA ASN A 104 -9.26 30.62 6.76
C ASN A 104 -8.60 30.89 8.11
N GLU A 105 -8.59 32.16 8.52
CA GLU A 105 -8.32 32.56 9.90
C GLU A 105 -9.44 32.09 10.84
#